data_5fabaae526edd328cc7e0e88ac908b53
#
_entry.id   5fabaae526edd328cc7e0e88ac908b53
#
_cell.length_a   1.000
_cell.length_b   1.000
_cell.length_c   1.000
_cell.angle_alpha   90.00
_cell.angle_beta   90.00
_cell.angle_gamma   90.00
#
_symmetry.space_group_name_H-M   'P 1'
#
loop_
_entity.id
_entity.type
_entity.pdbx_description
1 polymer ?
#
loop_
_entity_poly.entity_id
_entity_poly.type
_entity_poly.pdbx_seq_one_letter_code
_entity_poly.pdbx_strand_id
1 'polypeptide(L)'
;GTDFNIIIEESEDSDARDNILSNVHNGADVFPIADDQITSMVAGGALYEIEDVDAVKKADDEGAVEAATIDGKLYGYPLTADNGYFMYYNKNYFSDSDVATLDGMLDIAGANGKYLTMDWSSGWYLYSFFGNTGLDFGVNDDGVTNHCNWNAIITDIKGVDIAQAMLDIAAKPGFKNCVQDDFIAGVQDGS
;
A
#
# COMPACT_ATOMS: atom_id res chain seq x y z
N GLY A 1 29.93 -27.02 3.71
CA GLY A 1 28.98 -25.93 3.85
C GLY A 1 29.73 -24.64 4.10
N THR A 2 29.19 -23.53 3.64
CA THR A 2 29.75 -22.21 3.92
C THR A 2 29.10 -21.73 5.22
N ASP A 3 29.92 -21.39 6.23
CA ASP A 3 29.39 -20.81 7.46
C ASP A 3 29.20 -19.33 7.24
N PHE A 4 27.95 -18.86 7.39
CA PHE A 4 27.59 -17.44 7.34
C PHE A 4 27.40 -16.91 8.75
N ASN A 5 27.90 -15.70 9.02
CA ASN A 5 27.58 -14.94 10.21
C ASN A 5 26.40 -14.03 9.84
N ILE A 6 25.21 -14.31 10.37
CA ILE A 6 24.00 -13.55 10.09
C ILE A 6 23.80 -12.54 11.21
N ILE A 7 23.74 -11.26 10.85
CA ILE A 7 23.40 -10.13 11.73
C ILE A 7 22.02 -9.65 11.29
N ILE A 8 21.08 -9.59 12.24
CA ILE A 8 19.73 -9.10 11.99
C ILE A 8 19.63 -7.71 12.62
N GLU A 9 19.20 -6.74 11.80
CA GLU A 9 18.96 -5.37 12.20
C GLU A 9 17.48 -5.03 11.98
N GLU A 10 16.91 -4.21 12.84
CA GLU A 10 15.53 -3.72 12.71
C GLU A 10 15.51 -2.54 11.75
N SER A 11 14.57 -2.57 10.81
CA SER A 11 14.28 -1.47 9.89
C SER A 11 12.82 -1.51 9.47
N GLU A 12 12.19 -0.36 9.39
CA GLU A 12 10.87 -0.22 8.75
C GLU A 12 11.02 -0.45 7.24
N ASP A 13 10.05 -1.12 6.62
CA ASP A 13 10.05 -1.35 5.17
C ASP A 13 9.96 -0.04 4.37
N SER A 14 9.23 0.96 4.89
CA SER A 14 9.17 2.31 4.32
C SER A 14 10.52 3.01 4.25
N ASP A 15 11.44 2.71 5.16
CA ASP A 15 12.74 3.34 5.28
C ASP A 15 13.85 2.56 4.55
N ALA A 16 13.59 1.31 4.17
CA ALA A 16 14.59 0.42 3.59
C ALA A 16 15.27 1.03 2.36
N ARG A 17 14.48 1.58 1.43
CA ARG A 17 15.00 2.26 0.23
C ARG A 17 15.98 3.38 0.56
N ASP A 18 15.57 4.31 1.41
CA ASP A 18 16.35 5.51 1.70
C ASP A 18 17.61 5.15 2.50
N ASN A 19 17.49 4.19 3.43
CA ASN A 19 18.63 3.68 4.19
C ASN A 19 19.68 3.03 3.27
N ILE A 20 19.26 2.16 2.36
CA ILE A 20 20.18 1.48 1.43
C ILE A 20 20.76 2.47 0.42
N LEU A 21 19.94 3.33 -0.22
CA LEU A 21 20.42 4.29 -1.23
C LEU A 21 21.34 5.36 -0.64
N SER A 22 21.23 5.67 0.65
CA SER A 22 22.13 6.62 1.31
C SER A 22 23.56 6.08 1.41
N ASN A 23 23.74 4.77 1.47
CA ASN A 23 25.06 4.13 1.57
C ASN A 23 25.03 2.68 1.06
N VAL A 24 24.93 2.50 -0.24
CA VAL A 24 24.81 1.19 -0.91
C VAL A 24 25.94 0.21 -0.53
N HIS A 25 27.13 0.71 -0.25
CA HIS A 25 28.28 -0.15 0.06
C HIS A 25 28.32 -0.69 1.51
N ASN A 26 27.57 -0.08 2.42
CA ASN A 26 27.52 -0.48 3.83
C ASN A 26 26.07 -0.76 4.30
N GLY A 27 25.14 -0.85 3.37
CA GLY A 27 23.78 -1.28 3.67
C GLY A 27 23.71 -2.78 3.97
N ALA A 28 22.53 -3.25 4.34
CA ALA A 28 22.28 -4.67 4.54
C ALA A 28 22.47 -5.46 3.23
N ASP A 29 23.03 -6.66 3.32
CA ASP A 29 23.20 -7.54 2.16
C ASP A 29 21.90 -8.12 1.63
N VAL A 30 20.88 -8.26 2.50
CA VAL A 30 19.53 -8.75 2.18
C VAL A 30 18.52 -7.95 3.00
N PHE A 31 17.47 -7.44 2.36
CA PHE A 31 16.46 -6.62 2.99
C PHE A 31 15.10 -6.75 2.27
N PRO A 32 13.98 -6.67 3.00
CA PRO A 32 12.66 -6.59 2.39
C PRO A 32 12.38 -5.18 1.89
N ILE A 33 11.69 -5.07 0.76
CA ILE A 33 11.18 -3.81 0.19
C ILE A 33 9.81 -4.02 -0.44
N ALA A 34 9.04 -2.96 -0.58
CA ALA A 34 7.84 -2.95 -1.39
C ALA A 34 8.18 -2.83 -2.89
N ASP A 35 7.32 -3.33 -3.75
CA ASP A 35 7.54 -3.37 -5.20
C ASP A 35 7.64 -1.98 -5.84
N ASP A 36 6.95 -0.98 -5.31
CA ASP A 36 7.01 0.41 -5.76
C ASP A 36 8.41 1.06 -5.56
N GLN A 37 9.27 0.46 -4.75
CA GLN A 37 10.63 0.91 -4.48
C GLN A 37 11.67 0.33 -5.44
N ILE A 38 11.39 -0.80 -6.08
CA ILE A 38 12.36 -1.57 -6.89
C ILE A 38 12.98 -0.71 -8.00
N THR A 39 12.17 0.02 -8.78
CA THR A 39 12.65 0.84 -9.89
C THR A 39 13.73 1.83 -9.47
N SER A 40 13.52 2.54 -8.36
CA SER A 40 14.48 3.52 -7.85
C SER A 40 15.76 2.86 -7.33
N MET A 41 15.65 1.67 -6.74
CA MET A 41 16.79 0.92 -6.23
C MET A 41 17.63 0.28 -7.33
N VAL A 42 17.00 -0.19 -8.40
CA VAL A 42 17.70 -0.65 -9.62
C VAL A 42 18.46 0.51 -10.25
N ALA A 43 17.81 1.67 -10.42
CA ALA A 43 18.45 2.88 -10.95
C ALA A 43 19.61 3.37 -10.08
N GLY A 44 19.52 3.20 -8.76
CA GLY A 44 20.59 3.50 -7.79
C GLY A 44 21.71 2.45 -7.71
N GLY A 45 21.60 1.34 -8.44
CA GLY A 45 22.57 0.25 -8.43
C GLY A 45 22.62 -0.53 -7.11
N ALA A 46 21.53 -0.53 -6.36
CA ALA A 46 21.44 -1.15 -5.03
C ALA A 46 20.98 -2.61 -5.07
N LEU A 47 20.48 -3.10 -6.20
CA LEU A 47 19.97 -4.45 -6.36
C LEU A 47 20.80 -5.25 -7.36
N TYR A 48 21.02 -6.53 -7.07
CA TYR A 48 21.60 -7.48 -8.01
C TYR A 48 20.50 -8.18 -8.80
N GLU A 49 20.79 -8.47 -10.08
CA GLU A 49 19.95 -9.32 -10.92
C GLU A 49 19.94 -10.76 -10.38
N ILE A 50 18.77 -11.36 -10.27
CA ILE A 50 18.60 -12.75 -9.86
C ILE A 50 18.93 -13.66 -11.03
N GLU A 51 19.88 -14.59 -10.86
CA GLU A 51 20.34 -15.48 -11.92
C GLU A 51 19.38 -16.67 -12.14
N ASP A 52 18.81 -17.24 -11.09
CA ASP A 52 17.95 -18.42 -11.17
C ASP A 52 16.45 -18.04 -11.32
N VAL A 53 16.17 -17.31 -12.37
CA VAL A 53 14.81 -16.79 -12.67
C VAL A 53 13.78 -17.91 -12.81
N ASP A 54 14.16 -19.06 -13.42
CA ASP A 54 13.25 -20.17 -13.66
C ASP A 54 12.82 -20.84 -12.34
N ALA A 55 13.70 -20.90 -11.33
CA ALA A 55 13.35 -21.43 -10.02
C ALA A 55 12.35 -20.52 -9.31
N VAL A 56 12.56 -19.21 -9.37
CA VAL A 56 11.63 -18.22 -8.79
C VAL A 56 10.27 -18.29 -9.47
N LYS A 57 10.22 -18.24 -10.80
CA LYS A 57 8.96 -18.34 -11.59
C LYS A 57 8.17 -19.62 -11.32
N LYS A 58 8.85 -20.68 -10.96
CA LYS A 58 8.20 -21.97 -10.63
C LYS A 58 7.64 -21.97 -9.20
N ALA A 59 8.26 -21.24 -8.29
CA ALA A 59 7.92 -21.25 -6.86
C ALA A 59 6.88 -20.22 -6.49
N ASP A 60 6.86 -19.08 -7.18
CA ASP A 60 6.12 -17.89 -6.80
C ASP A 60 4.97 -17.56 -7.77
N ASP A 61 4.06 -16.71 -7.33
CA ASP A 61 2.96 -16.19 -8.14
C ASP A 61 3.47 -15.31 -9.29
N GLU A 62 2.86 -15.45 -10.49
CA GLU A 62 3.27 -14.74 -11.69
C GLU A 62 3.24 -13.22 -11.51
N GLY A 63 2.20 -12.67 -10.87
CA GLY A 63 2.07 -11.25 -10.61
C GLY A 63 3.16 -10.73 -9.65
N ALA A 64 3.52 -11.50 -8.63
CA ALA A 64 4.59 -11.15 -7.72
C ALA A 64 5.97 -11.16 -8.40
N VAL A 65 6.21 -12.10 -9.31
CA VAL A 65 7.43 -12.14 -10.12
C VAL A 65 7.48 -10.97 -11.10
N GLU A 66 6.36 -10.62 -11.72
CA GLU A 66 6.26 -9.46 -12.61
C GLU A 66 6.57 -8.16 -11.87
N ALA A 67 5.99 -7.97 -10.68
CA ALA A 67 6.24 -6.81 -9.82
C ALA A 67 7.72 -6.65 -9.42
N ALA A 68 8.45 -7.77 -9.29
CA ALA A 68 9.89 -7.77 -8.99
C ALA A 68 10.79 -7.69 -10.26
N THR A 69 10.21 -7.51 -11.45
CA THR A 69 10.92 -7.52 -12.75
C THR A 69 10.94 -6.12 -13.35
N ILE A 70 12.13 -5.60 -13.65
CA ILE A 70 12.36 -4.32 -14.31
C ILE A 70 13.14 -4.58 -15.60
N ASP A 71 12.66 -4.07 -16.73
CA ASP A 71 13.28 -4.24 -18.06
C ASP A 71 13.59 -5.70 -18.41
N GLY A 72 12.71 -6.62 -18.01
CA GLY A 72 12.84 -8.06 -18.28
C GLY A 72 13.82 -8.80 -17.36
N LYS A 73 14.36 -8.15 -16.34
CA LYS A 73 15.31 -8.70 -15.37
C LYS A 73 14.68 -8.75 -13.99
N LEU A 74 14.82 -9.87 -13.32
CA LEU A 74 14.33 -10.07 -11.96
C LEU A 74 15.35 -9.55 -10.94
N TYR A 75 14.89 -8.73 -9.99
CA TYR A 75 15.74 -8.08 -8.97
C TYR A 75 15.36 -8.41 -7.52
N GLY A 76 14.32 -9.16 -7.31
CA GLY A 76 13.87 -9.55 -5.96
C GLY A 76 13.28 -10.95 -5.93
N TYR A 77 13.40 -11.59 -4.78
CA TYR A 77 12.65 -12.81 -4.46
C TYR A 77 11.32 -12.39 -3.84
N PRO A 78 10.15 -12.76 -4.44
CA PRO A 78 8.86 -12.45 -3.84
C PRO A 78 8.76 -13.03 -2.43
N LEU A 79 8.44 -12.19 -1.45
CA LEU A 79 8.24 -12.61 -0.07
C LEU A 79 6.77 -12.87 0.20
N THR A 80 5.89 -12.00 -0.31
CA THR A 80 4.45 -12.10 -0.23
C THR A 80 3.81 -11.32 -1.38
N ALA A 81 2.66 -11.78 -1.86
CA ALA A 81 1.80 -11.06 -2.80
C ALA A 81 0.54 -10.54 -2.10
N ASP A 82 0.46 -10.64 -0.79
CA ASP A 82 -0.72 -10.33 0.02
C ASP A 82 -0.50 -9.06 0.83
N ASN A 83 -0.68 -7.91 0.18
CA ASN A 83 -0.63 -6.60 0.81
C ASN A 83 -1.88 -5.79 0.44
N GLY A 84 -3.02 -6.19 1.02
CA GLY A 84 -4.31 -5.57 0.77
C GLY A 84 -4.79 -4.70 1.93
N TYR A 85 -5.89 -3.97 1.67
CA TYR A 85 -6.57 -3.21 2.71
C TYR A 85 -7.45 -4.13 3.54
N PHE A 86 -7.47 -3.88 4.84
CA PHE A 86 -8.44 -4.47 5.74
C PHE A 86 -8.84 -3.44 6.79
N MET A 87 -9.95 -3.69 7.47
CA MET A 87 -10.49 -2.79 8.47
C MET A 87 -10.73 -3.55 9.77
N TYR A 88 -10.22 -2.99 10.86
CA TYR A 88 -10.62 -3.41 12.20
C TYR A 88 -11.88 -2.69 12.64
N TYR A 89 -12.79 -3.41 13.28
CA TYR A 89 -13.96 -2.79 13.92
C TYR A 89 -14.25 -3.38 15.29
N ASN A 90 -14.79 -2.55 16.18
CA ASN A 90 -15.10 -2.93 17.54
C ASN A 90 -16.47 -3.59 17.61
N LYS A 91 -16.52 -4.91 17.85
CA LYS A 91 -17.75 -5.71 17.93
C LYS A 91 -18.68 -5.32 19.09
N ASN A 92 -18.26 -4.49 20.04
CA ASN A 92 -19.15 -3.95 21.05
C ASN A 92 -20.10 -2.88 20.50
N TYR A 93 -19.76 -2.27 19.37
CA TYR A 93 -20.54 -1.19 18.74
C TYR A 93 -21.11 -1.60 17.39
N PHE A 94 -20.47 -2.53 16.68
CA PHE A 94 -20.80 -2.93 15.32
C PHE A 94 -21.12 -4.43 15.26
N SER A 95 -22.22 -4.76 14.63
CA SER A 95 -22.48 -6.12 14.13
C SER A 95 -21.86 -6.32 12.74
N ASP A 96 -21.74 -7.57 12.31
CA ASP A 96 -21.24 -7.89 10.97
C ASP A 96 -22.12 -7.29 9.84
N SER A 97 -23.40 -7.05 10.11
CA SER A 97 -24.29 -6.38 9.16
C SER A 97 -24.07 -4.86 9.09
N ASP A 98 -23.65 -4.23 10.19
CA ASP A 98 -23.42 -2.78 10.24
C ASP A 98 -22.18 -2.38 9.43
N VAL A 99 -21.20 -3.29 9.34
CA VAL A 99 -19.95 -3.08 8.59
C VAL A 99 -20.04 -3.51 7.12
N ALA A 100 -21.20 -3.91 6.66
CA ALA A 100 -21.39 -4.32 5.26
C ALA A 100 -21.34 -3.13 4.28
N THR A 101 -21.59 -1.92 4.76
CA THR A 101 -21.54 -0.69 3.96
C THR A 101 -20.83 0.42 4.72
N LEU A 102 -20.14 1.30 3.98
CA LEU A 102 -19.46 2.45 4.55
C LEU A 102 -20.44 3.41 5.23
N ASP A 103 -21.60 3.69 4.62
CA ASP A 103 -22.64 4.53 5.21
C ASP A 103 -23.17 3.96 6.53
N GLY A 104 -23.40 2.65 6.59
CA GLY A 104 -23.82 1.98 7.82
C GLY A 104 -22.80 2.14 8.94
N MET A 105 -21.53 1.96 8.63
CA MET A 105 -20.45 2.18 9.59
C MET A 105 -20.40 3.62 10.11
N LEU A 106 -20.46 4.59 9.21
CA LEU A 106 -20.41 6.02 9.55
C LEU A 106 -21.61 6.43 10.44
N ASP A 107 -22.80 5.95 10.12
CA ASP A 107 -24.02 6.27 10.86
C ASP A 107 -24.00 5.65 12.28
N ILE A 108 -23.58 4.38 12.40
CA ILE A 108 -23.42 3.71 13.71
C ILE A 108 -22.31 4.35 14.53
N ALA A 109 -21.16 4.65 13.92
CA ALA A 109 -20.07 5.35 14.61
C ALA A 109 -20.55 6.69 15.18
N GLY A 110 -21.16 7.53 14.35
CA GLY A 110 -21.68 8.83 14.77
C GLY A 110 -22.75 8.74 15.87
N ALA A 111 -23.65 7.77 15.77
CA ALA A 111 -24.69 7.54 16.79
C ALA A 111 -24.12 7.12 18.15
N ASN A 112 -22.96 6.49 18.19
CA ASN A 112 -22.29 6.03 19.41
C ASN A 112 -21.16 6.97 19.87
N GLY A 113 -20.97 8.14 19.23
CA GLY A 113 -19.87 9.05 19.54
C GLY A 113 -18.49 8.43 19.24
N LYS A 114 -18.45 7.53 18.25
CA LYS A 114 -17.26 6.83 17.76
C LYS A 114 -16.97 7.26 16.32
N TYR A 115 -15.83 6.81 15.79
CA TYR A 115 -15.38 7.22 14.48
C TYR A 115 -14.95 6.03 13.61
N LEU A 116 -15.25 6.10 12.34
CA LEU A 116 -14.46 5.45 11.29
C LEU A 116 -13.27 6.36 10.99
N THR A 117 -12.08 5.81 11.05
CA THR A 117 -10.84 6.57 10.87
C THR A 117 -10.06 6.05 9.67
N MET A 118 -9.44 6.97 8.94
CA MET A 118 -8.55 6.67 7.82
C MET A 118 -7.55 7.82 7.67
N ASP A 119 -6.32 7.51 7.28
CA ASP A 119 -5.31 8.52 6.97
C ASP A 119 -5.46 9.00 5.53
N TRP A 120 -6.11 10.13 5.33
CA TRP A 120 -6.27 10.76 4.01
C TRP A 120 -5.07 11.63 3.59
N SER A 121 -4.03 11.72 4.38
CA SER A 121 -2.76 12.29 3.95
C SER A 121 -1.88 11.29 3.20
N SER A 122 -2.19 10.00 3.30
CA SER A 122 -1.46 8.92 2.67
C SER A 122 -2.06 8.52 1.32
N GLY A 123 -1.25 8.55 0.26
CA GLY A 123 -1.64 8.06 -1.08
C GLY A 123 -2.01 6.59 -1.07
N TRP A 124 -1.41 5.77 -0.19
CA TRP A 124 -1.75 4.37 0.00
C TRP A 124 -3.24 4.21 0.34
N TYR A 125 -3.74 4.89 1.36
CA TYR A 125 -5.15 4.79 1.73
C TYR A 125 -6.08 5.48 0.74
N LEU A 126 -5.67 6.61 0.15
CA LEU A 126 -6.46 7.31 -0.87
C LEU A 126 -6.70 6.47 -2.11
N TYR A 127 -5.76 5.59 -2.48
CA TYR A 127 -5.91 4.69 -3.61
C TYR A 127 -7.18 3.83 -3.50
N SER A 128 -7.63 3.48 -2.30
CA SER A 128 -8.87 2.72 -2.07
C SER A 128 -10.12 3.38 -2.65
N PHE A 129 -10.13 4.71 -2.80
CA PHE A 129 -11.23 5.46 -3.42
C PHE A 129 -11.14 5.51 -4.95
N PHE A 130 -9.94 5.49 -5.49
CA PHE A 130 -9.70 5.71 -6.92
C PHE A 130 -9.36 4.42 -7.67
N GLY A 131 -8.78 3.43 -6.99
CA GLY A 131 -8.49 2.12 -7.56
C GLY A 131 -9.75 1.38 -7.96
N ASN A 132 -9.69 0.63 -9.05
CA ASN A 132 -10.81 -0.16 -9.59
C ASN A 132 -12.05 0.65 -10.01
N THR A 133 -11.95 1.97 -10.09
CA THR A 133 -13.04 2.84 -10.56
C THR A 133 -13.04 3.01 -12.08
N GLY A 134 -12.00 2.52 -12.75
CA GLY A 134 -11.80 2.69 -14.17
C GLY A 134 -11.19 4.04 -14.55
N LEU A 135 -10.71 4.82 -13.60
CA LEU A 135 -9.85 5.96 -13.87
C LEU A 135 -8.49 5.47 -14.33
N ASP A 136 -7.89 6.19 -15.27
CA ASP A 136 -6.64 5.80 -15.90
C ASP A 136 -5.47 6.59 -15.26
N PHE A 137 -4.64 5.88 -14.50
CA PHE A 137 -3.41 6.43 -13.92
C PHE A 137 -2.35 5.33 -13.75
N GLY A 138 -1.12 5.69 -13.91
CA GLY A 138 -0.01 4.76 -13.87
C GLY A 138 1.30 5.39 -14.34
N VAL A 139 2.27 4.54 -14.60
CA VAL A 139 3.54 4.92 -15.20
C VAL A 139 3.43 4.82 -16.73
N ASN A 140 3.96 5.80 -17.45
CA ASN A 140 4.02 5.78 -18.91
C ASN A 140 5.05 4.75 -19.41
N ASP A 141 5.00 4.44 -20.71
CA ASP A 141 5.93 3.50 -21.38
C ASP A 141 7.41 3.89 -21.25
N ASP A 142 7.71 5.14 -20.89
CA ASP A 142 9.08 5.60 -20.63
C ASP A 142 9.64 5.13 -19.28
N GLY A 143 8.81 4.51 -18.43
CA GLY A 143 9.18 4.03 -17.10
C GLY A 143 9.54 5.11 -16.08
N VAL A 144 9.37 6.41 -16.41
CA VAL A 144 9.84 7.55 -15.61
C VAL A 144 8.72 8.54 -15.29
N THR A 145 7.85 8.82 -16.26
CA THR A 145 6.76 9.79 -16.10
C THR A 145 5.45 9.10 -15.79
N ASN A 146 4.62 9.77 -14.97
CA ASN A 146 3.29 9.28 -14.64
C ASN A 146 2.23 9.94 -15.51
N HIS A 147 1.17 9.20 -15.80
CA HIS A 147 -0.07 9.76 -16.31
C HIS A 147 -1.17 9.64 -15.26
N CYS A 148 -2.11 10.57 -15.30
CA CYS A 148 -3.30 10.54 -14.46
C CYS A 148 -4.47 11.18 -15.21
N ASN A 149 -5.44 10.39 -15.58
CA ASN A 149 -6.63 10.85 -16.28
C ASN A 149 -7.87 10.74 -15.38
N TRP A 150 -8.09 11.77 -14.60
CA TRP A 150 -9.23 11.88 -13.68
C TRP A 150 -10.59 12.02 -14.39
N ASN A 151 -10.57 12.34 -15.68
CA ASN A 151 -11.77 12.52 -16.49
C ASN A 151 -11.99 11.41 -17.51
N ALA A 152 -11.09 10.40 -17.57
CA ALA A 152 -11.28 9.25 -18.45
C ALA A 152 -12.54 8.51 -18.02
N ILE A 153 -13.37 8.19 -19.00
CA ILE A 153 -14.61 7.45 -18.80
C ILE A 153 -14.33 6.02 -19.23
N ILE A 154 -13.73 5.23 -18.36
CA ILE A 154 -13.67 3.78 -18.50
C ILE A 154 -14.93 3.17 -17.85
N THR A 155 -15.39 3.81 -16.78
CA THR A 155 -16.71 3.62 -16.17
C THR A 155 -17.48 4.93 -16.18
N ASP A 156 -18.74 4.94 -15.74
CA ASP A 156 -19.51 6.18 -15.56
C ASP A 156 -19.04 7.03 -14.36
N ILE A 157 -18.04 6.57 -13.62
CA ILE A 157 -17.48 7.24 -12.45
C ILE A 157 -16.39 8.22 -12.89
N LYS A 158 -16.49 9.47 -12.47
CA LYS A 158 -15.48 10.51 -12.72
C LYS A 158 -14.71 10.81 -11.44
N GLY A 159 -13.49 11.33 -11.55
CA GLY A 159 -12.70 11.73 -10.40
C GLY A 159 -13.42 12.77 -9.52
N VAL A 160 -14.22 13.66 -10.11
CA VAL A 160 -15.05 14.62 -9.35
C VAL A 160 -16.12 13.93 -8.51
N ASP A 161 -16.69 12.82 -8.97
CA ASP A 161 -17.71 12.07 -8.23
C ASP A 161 -17.09 11.40 -7.00
N ILE A 162 -15.85 10.88 -7.16
CA ILE A 162 -15.08 10.31 -6.06
C ILE A 162 -14.73 11.40 -5.04
N ALA A 163 -14.24 12.55 -5.48
CA ALA A 163 -13.92 13.66 -4.60
C ALA A 163 -15.17 14.16 -3.84
N GLN A 164 -16.34 14.19 -4.50
CA GLN A 164 -17.60 14.54 -3.84
C GLN A 164 -17.98 13.50 -2.79
N ALA A 165 -17.87 12.21 -3.10
CA ALA A 165 -18.11 11.14 -2.11
C ALA A 165 -17.19 11.24 -0.89
N MET A 166 -15.93 11.58 -1.09
CA MET A 166 -14.99 11.83 0.02
C MET A 166 -15.41 13.04 0.87
N LEU A 167 -15.87 14.14 0.25
CA LEU A 167 -16.41 15.29 0.98
C LEU A 167 -17.66 14.92 1.78
N ASP A 168 -18.54 14.12 1.22
CA ASP A 168 -19.75 13.64 1.88
C ASP A 168 -19.41 12.75 3.10
N ILE A 169 -18.39 11.88 2.98
CA ILE A 169 -17.84 11.10 4.10
C ILE A 169 -17.26 12.01 5.16
N ALA A 170 -16.43 12.99 4.78
CA ALA A 170 -15.80 13.92 5.71
C ALA A 170 -16.81 14.79 6.49
N ALA A 171 -17.98 15.03 5.92
CA ALA A 171 -19.08 15.76 6.58
C ALA A 171 -19.83 14.91 7.61
N LYS A 172 -19.70 13.59 7.61
CA LYS A 172 -20.38 12.71 8.56
C LYS A 172 -19.78 12.80 9.97
N PRO A 173 -20.62 12.91 11.04
CA PRO A 173 -20.12 12.93 12.42
C PRO A 173 -19.33 11.68 12.83
N GLY A 174 -19.57 10.56 12.17
CA GLY A 174 -18.89 9.29 12.43
C GLY A 174 -17.56 9.13 11.68
N PHE A 175 -17.05 10.16 10.99
CA PHE A 175 -15.75 10.11 10.32
C PHE A 175 -14.73 11.00 11.02
N LYS A 176 -13.49 10.52 11.11
CA LYS A 176 -12.35 11.31 11.58
C LYS A 176 -11.11 10.94 10.77
N ASN A 177 -10.51 11.93 10.11
CA ASN A 177 -9.19 11.75 9.53
C ASN A 177 -8.14 11.67 10.64
N CYS A 178 -7.26 10.69 10.61
CA CYS A 178 -6.18 10.54 11.58
C CYS A 178 -4.98 9.82 10.93
N VAL A 179 -3.81 10.04 11.49
CA VAL A 179 -2.58 9.35 11.07
C VAL A 179 -2.47 7.98 11.73
N GLN A 180 -1.57 7.14 11.24
CA GLN A 180 -1.43 5.73 11.65
C GLN A 180 -1.29 5.53 13.16
N ASP A 181 -0.54 6.36 13.86
CA ASP A 181 -0.33 6.25 15.31
C ASP A 181 -1.64 6.42 16.10
N ASP A 182 -2.56 7.23 15.58
CA ASP A 182 -3.88 7.44 16.20
C ASP A 182 -4.77 6.19 16.09
N PHE A 183 -4.57 5.33 15.08
CA PHE A 183 -5.32 4.07 14.95
C PHE A 183 -5.02 3.13 16.11
N ILE A 184 -3.74 3.01 16.47
CA ILE A 184 -3.30 2.16 17.57
C ILE A 184 -3.85 2.67 18.89
N ALA A 185 -3.76 3.99 19.14
CA ALA A 185 -4.32 4.61 20.33
C ALA A 185 -5.83 4.40 20.43
N GLY A 186 -6.57 4.58 19.34
CA GLY A 186 -8.02 4.37 19.30
C GLY A 186 -8.44 2.93 19.58
N VAL A 187 -7.67 1.94 19.11
CA VAL A 187 -7.92 0.52 19.43
C VAL A 187 -7.66 0.24 20.90
N GLN A 188 -6.64 0.86 21.51
CA GLN A 188 -6.25 0.62 22.90
C GLN A 188 -7.23 1.28 23.90
N ASP A 189 -7.70 2.47 23.64
CA ASP A 189 -8.59 3.23 24.55
C ASP A 189 -10.08 3.12 24.19
N GLY A 190 -10.41 2.51 23.05
CA GLY A 190 -11.77 2.32 22.56
C GLY A 190 -12.43 3.59 22.04
N SER A 191 -11.65 4.59 21.65
CA SER A 191 -12.16 5.85 21.08
C SER A 191 -12.48 5.75 19.58
#